data_b34ab0d605de33449900d67c3f62af49
#
_entry.id   b34ab0d605de33449900d67c3f62af49
#
_cell.length_a   1.000
_cell.length_b   1.000
_cell.length_c   1.000
_cell.angle_alpha   90.00
_cell.angle_beta   90.00
_cell.angle_gamma   90.00
#
_symmetry.space_group_name_H-M   'P 1'
#
loop_
_entity.id
_entity.type
_entity.pdbx_description
1 polymer ?
#
loop_
_entity_poly.entity_id
_entity_poly.type
_entity_poly.pdbx_seq_one_letter_code
_entity_poly.pdbx_strand_id
1 'polypeptide(L)'
;MNNNTRKLTLTSILIAMNIVLSQIISIPIGPIKAFPMQHFINVLCAVFVGPWYGLAQALISSVLRNIFGTGSFFAFPGSMIGVLIAGIMYNKFRKIGFASLGEWIGTGIIGSICTIPMMFVMNIDLNSFMPIFYAFLINSFMGSMIAYFLLKLLERRNLLNKRNG
;
A
#
# COMPACT_ATOMS: atom_id res chain seq x y z
N MET A 1 14.45 -17.94 15.59
CA MET A 1 13.18 -17.19 15.71
C MET A 1 12.17 -17.87 14.80
N ASN A 2 10.97 -18.20 15.30
CA ASN A 2 9.94 -18.83 14.48
C ASN A 2 9.57 -17.92 13.29
N ASN A 3 9.26 -18.52 12.14
CA ASN A 3 8.92 -17.77 10.92
C ASN A 3 7.73 -16.80 11.12
N ASN A 4 6.75 -17.19 11.91
CA ASN A 4 5.60 -16.35 12.26
C ASN A 4 5.99 -15.14 13.12
N THR A 5 6.86 -15.33 14.13
CA THR A 5 7.37 -14.24 14.97
C THR A 5 8.15 -13.22 14.13
N ARG A 6 9.00 -13.70 13.21
CA ARG A 6 9.74 -12.83 12.29
C ARG A 6 8.80 -11.99 11.39
N LYS A 7 7.77 -12.61 10.82
CA LYS A 7 6.79 -11.90 10.00
C LYS A 7 6.02 -10.87 10.82
N LEU A 8 5.62 -11.20 12.05
CA LEU A 8 4.92 -10.29 12.93
C LEU A 8 5.78 -9.07 13.28
N THR A 9 7.04 -9.26 13.65
CA THR A 9 8.00 -8.18 13.94
C THR A 9 8.19 -7.27 12.72
N LEU A 10 8.38 -7.85 11.54
CA LEU A 10 8.52 -7.08 10.31
C LEU A 10 7.24 -6.28 9.98
N THR A 11 6.08 -6.89 10.18
CA THR A 11 4.79 -6.22 9.98
C THR A 11 4.66 -5.01 10.91
N SER A 12 5.01 -5.15 12.18
CA SER A 12 4.97 -4.06 13.17
C SER A 12 5.91 -2.91 12.79
N ILE A 13 7.12 -3.22 12.32
CA ILE A 13 8.07 -2.21 11.83
C ILE A 13 7.49 -1.49 10.60
N LEU A 14 6.91 -2.23 9.66
CA LEU A 14 6.33 -1.66 8.45
C LEU A 14 5.08 -0.80 8.75
N ILE A 15 4.29 -1.16 9.78
CA ILE A 15 3.21 -0.30 10.29
C ILE A 15 3.78 1.03 10.80
N ALA A 16 4.79 0.99 11.67
CA ALA A 16 5.41 2.19 12.21
C ALA A 16 6.01 3.08 11.10
N MET A 17 6.72 2.46 10.14
CA MET A 17 7.25 3.17 8.97
C MET A 17 6.14 3.82 8.13
N ASN A 18 5.03 3.11 7.89
CA ASN A 18 3.90 3.65 7.13
C ASN A 18 3.33 4.91 7.80
N ILE A 19 3.12 4.87 9.11
CA ILE A 19 2.58 6.01 9.87
C ILE A 19 3.53 7.20 9.77
N VAL A 20 4.81 7.01 10.08
CA VAL A 20 5.82 8.08 10.10
C VAL A 20 6.04 8.66 8.70
N LEU A 21 6.31 7.82 7.71
CA LEU A 21 6.62 8.28 6.35
C LEU A 21 5.42 8.97 5.68
N SER A 22 4.20 8.51 5.96
CA SER A 22 2.98 9.14 5.42
C SER A 22 2.72 10.53 6.01
N GLN A 23 3.25 10.83 7.20
CA GLN A 23 3.15 12.17 7.77
C GLN A 23 4.20 13.13 7.19
N ILE A 24 5.42 12.62 6.98
CA ILE A 24 6.55 13.42 6.50
C ILE A 24 6.44 13.71 5.00
N ILE A 25 6.05 12.69 4.22
CA ILE A 25 6.04 12.73 2.76
C ILE A 25 4.59 12.78 2.27
N SER A 26 4.03 13.96 2.23
CA SER A 26 2.76 14.26 1.57
C SER A 26 3.02 15.26 0.43
N ILE A 27 2.49 14.96 -0.74
CA ILE A 27 2.67 15.79 -1.94
C ILE A 27 1.31 16.47 -2.23
N PRO A 28 1.21 17.80 -2.18
CA PRO A 28 -0.01 18.48 -2.58
C PRO A 28 -0.21 18.37 -4.09
N ILE A 29 -1.33 17.83 -4.51
CA ILE A 29 -1.75 17.76 -5.93
C ILE A 29 -3.07 18.52 -6.04
N GLY A 30 -3.01 19.83 -6.26
CA GLY A 30 -4.19 20.69 -6.23
C GLY A 30 -4.90 20.62 -4.87
N PRO A 31 -6.22 20.36 -4.82
CA PRO A 31 -6.97 20.29 -3.56
C PRO A 31 -6.74 18.96 -2.78
N ILE A 32 -6.02 18.02 -3.34
CA ILE A 32 -5.82 16.66 -2.78
C ILE A 32 -4.37 16.50 -2.32
N LYS A 33 -4.17 15.78 -1.21
CA LYS A 33 -2.84 15.36 -0.76
C LYS A 33 -2.55 13.95 -1.21
N ALA A 34 -1.42 13.76 -1.87
CA ALA A 34 -0.89 12.46 -2.24
C ALA A 34 -0.02 11.87 -1.12
N PHE A 35 -0.21 10.58 -0.84
CA PHE A 35 0.54 9.82 0.17
C PHE A 35 1.20 8.57 -0.44
N PRO A 36 2.21 8.72 -1.30
CA PRO A 36 2.80 7.59 -2.02
C PRO A 36 3.46 6.57 -1.09
N MET A 37 3.88 6.99 0.10
CA MET A 37 4.56 6.11 1.05
C MET A 37 3.70 4.97 1.56
N GLN A 38 2.38 5.12 1.63
CA GLN A 38 1.47 4.03 1.97
C GLN A 38 1.57 2.88 0.94
N HIS A 39 1.57 3.20 -0.33
CA HIS A 39 1.65 2.21 -1.41
C HIS A 39 3.05 1.60 -1.55
N PHE A 40 4.07 2.39 -1.28
CA PHE A 40 5.44 1.91 -1.13
C PHE A 40 5.54 0.82 -0.05
N ILE A 41 5.01 1.08 1.15
CA ILE A 41 5.01 0.10 2.24
C ILE A 41 4.16 -1.13 1.91
N ASN A 42 3.02 -0.96 1.23
CA ASN A 42 2.20 -2.08 0.79
C ASN A 42 2.98 -3.07 -0.10
N VAL A 43 3.74 -2.57 -1.08
CA VAL A 43 4.59 -3.43 -1.92
C VAL A 43 5.69 -4.11 -1.11
N LEU A 44 6.31 -3.41 -0.16
CA LEU A 44 7.29 -4.03 0.74
C LEU A 44 6.64 -5.15 1.57
N CYS A 45 5.45 -4.91 2.13
CA CYS A 45 4.71 -5.95 2.86
C CYS A 45 4.39 -7.15 1.97
N ALA A 46 3.89 -6.91 0.75
CA ALA A 46 3.60 -7.97 -0.21
C ALA A 46 4.80 -8.90 -0.44
N VAL A 47 6.00 -8.31 -0.60
CA VAL A 47 7.23 -9.05 -0.86
C VAL A 47 7.81 -9.69 0.41
N PHE A 48 7.77 -8.97 1.54
CA PHE A 48 8.48 -9.39 2.75
C PHE A 48 7.66 -10.29 3.67
N VAL A 49 6.38 -10.05 3.83
CA VAL A 49 5.55 -10.79 4.79
C VAL A 49 4.38 -11.53 4.15
N GLY A 50 4.05 -11.17 2.90
CA GLY A 50 2.99 -11.79 2.11
C GLY A 50 1.62 -11.12 2.29
N PRO A 51 0.58 -11.63 1.59
CA PRO A 51 -0.71 -10.94 1.46
C PRO A 51 -1.44 -10.75 2.79
N TRP A 52 -1.49 -11.76 3.66
CA TRP A 52 -2.28 -11.72 4.89
C TRP A 52 -1.69 -10.79 5.95
N TYR A 53 -0.37 -10.84 6.17
CA TYR A 53 0.30 -9.90 7.05
C TYR A 53 0.31 -8.48 6.47
N GLY A 54 0.38 -8.37 5.13
CA GLY A 54 0.22 -7.09 4.44
C GLY A 54 -1.16 -6.50 4.64
N LEU A 55 -2.22 -7.33 4.56
CA LEU A 55 -3.59 -6.90 4.83
C LEU A 55 -3.75 -6.37 6.27
N ALA A 56 -3.21 -7.09 7.26
CA ALA A 56 -3.21 -6.64 8.65
C ALA A 56 -2.46 -5.31 8.82
N GLN A 57 -1.29 -5.16 8.17
CA GLN A 57 -0.53 -3.91 8.14
C GLN A 57 -1.35 -2.76 7.55
N ALA A 58 -1.99 -2.96 6.39
CA ALA A 58 -2.78 -1.92 5.73
C ALA A 58 -3.97 -1.48 6.58
N LEU A 59 -4.67 -2.44 7.20
CA LEU A 59 -5.78 -2.15 8.10
C LEU A 59 -5.33 -1.33 9.32
N ILE A 60 -4.34 -1.83 10.07
CA ILE A 60 -3.85 -1.17 11.29
C ILE A 60 -3.30 0.22 10.98
N SER A 61 -2.50 0.35 9.92
CA SER A 61 -1.97 1.66 9.51
C SER A 61 -3.07 2.63 9.11
N SER A 62 -4.11 2.18 8.39
CA SER A 62 -5.25 3.03 8.00
C SER A 62 -6.04 3.48 9.23
N VAL A 63 -6.28 2.60 10.21
CA VAL A 63 -6.93 2.96 11.47
C VAL A 63 -6.12 4.01 12.22
N LEU A 64 -4.83 3.75 12.48
CA LEU A 64 -3.98 4.66 13.24
C LEU A 64 -3.81 6.01 12.55
N ARG A 65 -3.65 6.04 11.24
CA ARG A 65 -3.56 7.29 10.47
C ARG A 65 -4.85 8.11 10.55
N ASN A 66 -6.01 7.46 10.54
CA ASN A 66 -7.28 8.17 10.72
C ASN A 66 -7.42 8.72 12.15
N ILE A 67 -7.01 7.97 13.18
CA ILE A 67 -6.97 8.46 14.57
C ILE A 67 -6.06 9.68 14.70
N PHE A 68 -4.91 9.69 14.03
CA PHE A 68 -3.97 10.82 14.04
C PHE A 68 -4.37 11.97 13.08
N GLY A 69 -5.52 11.87 12.40
CA GLY A 69 -5.99 12.91 11.48
C GLY A 69 -5.19 13.05 10.18
N THR A 70 -4.34 12.06 9.86
CA THR A 70 -3.49 12.06 8.65
C THR A 70 -3.97 11.06 7.59
N GLY A 71 -5.04 10.32 7.89
CA GLY A 71 -5.62 9.33 7.00
C GLY A 71 -6.86 9.86 6.28
N SER A 72 -7.40 9.00 5.40
CA SER A 72 -8.70 9.16 4.78
C SER A 72 -9.47 7.86 4.91
N PHE A 73 -10.78 7.92 5.10
CA PHE A 73 -11.63 6.73 5.09
C PHE A 73 -11.55 5.97 3.77
N PHE A 74 -11.35 6.67 2.66
CA PHE A 74 -11.16 6.06 1.34
C PHE A 74 -9.87 5.22 1.24
N ALA A 75 -8.90 5.44 2.13
CA ALA A 75 -7.67 4.66 2.15
C ALA A 75 -7.88 3.20 2.57
N PHE A 76 -8.96 2.90 3.33
CA PHE A 76 -9.24 1.53 3.78
C PHE A 76 -9.41 0.55 2.61
N PRO A 77 -10.41 0.70 1.71
CA PRO A 77 -10.58 -0.25 0.63
C PRO A 77 -9.36 -0.26 -0.30
N GLY A 78 -8.82 0.91 -0.63
CA GLY A 78 -7.70 1.01 -1.56
C GLY A 78 -6.46 0.27 -1.09
N SER A 79 -5.98 0.59 0.09
CA SER A 79 -4.76 0.00 0.64
C SER A 79 -4.88 -1.50 0.89
N MET A 80 -6.03 -1.95 1.42
CA MET A 80 -6.26 -3.36 1.74
C MET A 80 -6.34 -4.21 0.46
N ILE A 81 -7.06 -3.76 -0.54
CA ILE A 81 -7.18 -4.47 -1.82
C ILE A 81 -5.83 -4.45 -2.55
N GLY A 82 -5.14 -3.31 -2.57
CA GLY A 82 -3.84 -3.17 -3.21
C GLY A 82 -2.81 -4.14 -2.68
N VAL A 83 -2.56 -4.13 -1.37
CA VAL A 83 -1.57 -5.01 -0.75
C VAL A 83 -1.93 -6.49 -0.89
N LEU A 84 -3.22 -6.84 -0.87
CA LEU A 84 -3.67 -8.21 -1.04
C LEU A 84 -3.36 -8.72 -2.44
N ILE A 85 -3.73 -7.94 -3.47
CA ILE A 85 -3.45 -8.29 -4.88
C ILE A 85 -1.95 -8.32 -5.13
N ALA A 86 -1.20 -7.33 -4.62
CA ALA A 86 0.26 -7.29 -4.72
C ALA A 86 0.90 -8.55 -4.13
N GLY A 87 0.47 -8.97 -2.95
CA GLY A 87 0.98 -10.16 -2.28
C GLY A 87 0.61 -11.47 -2.99
N ILE A 88 -0.60 -11.58 -3.50
CA ILE A 88 -1.05 -12.75 -4.29
C ILE A 88 -0.24 -12.84 -5.58
N MET A 89 -0.10 -11.73 -6.32
CA MET A 89 0.67 -11.70 -7.56
C MET A 89 2.15 -12.02 -7.32
N TYR A 90 2.74 -11.48 -6.24
CA TYR A 90 4.11 -11.82 -5.86
C TYR A 90 4.27 -13.30 -5.53
N ASN A 91 3.35 -13.88 -4.77
CA ASN A 91 3.39 -15.30 -4.41
C ASN A 91 3.29 -16.20 -5.65
N LYS A 92 2.49 -15.81 -6.64
CA LYS A 92 2.30 -16.59 -7.87
C LYS A 92 3.48 -16.48 -8.82
N PHE A 93 3.99 -15.28 -9.07
CA PHE A 93 4.99 -15.03 -10.12
C PHE A 93 6.42 -14.89 -9.59
N ARG A 94 6.60 -14.66 -8.28
CA ARG A 94 7.91 -14.46 -7.62
C ARG A 94 8.78 -13.35 -8.25
N LYS A 95 8.16 -12.36 -8.87
CA LYS A 95 8.84 -11.20 -9.47
C LYS A 95 8.34 -9.91 -8.84
N ILE A 96 9.26 -9.03 -8.47
CA ILE A 96 8.96 -7.73 -7.82
C ILE A 96 8.02 -6.88 -8.68
N GLY A 97 8.21 -6.90 -10.00
CA GLY A 97 7.34 -6.15 -10.92
C GLY A 97 5.87 -6.53 -10.80
N PHE A 98 5.55 -7.80 -10.55
CA PHE A 98 4.17 -8.23 -10.35
C PHE A 98 3.59 -7.76 -9.01
N ALA A 99 4.41 -7.64 -7.96
CA ALA A 99 3.96 -7.03 -6.71
C ALA A 99 3.60 -5.56 -6.91
N SER A 100 4.46 -4.81 -7.60
CA SER A 100 4.25 -3.39 -7.87
C SER A 100 3.05 -3.15 -8.79
N LEU A 101 2.88 -3.96 -9.85
CA LEU A 101 1.69 -3.91 -10.72
C LEU A 101 0.41 -4.27 -9.94
N GLY A 102 0.48 -5.26 -9.07
CA GLY A 102 -0.64 -5.68 -8.24
C GLY A 102 -1.11 -4.58 -7.29
N GLU A 103 -0.19 -3.86 -6.66
CA GLU A 103 -0.51 -2.69 -5.84
C GLU A 103 -1.14 -1.57 -6.66
N TRP A 104 -0.52 -1.23 -7.80
CA TRP A 104 -1.03 -0.15 -8.66
C TRP A 104 -2.43 -0.43 -9.19
N ILE A 105 -2.68 -1.62 -9.74
CA ILE A 105 -4.00 -2.02 -10.25
C ILE A 105 -4.98 -2.19 -9.09
N GLY A 106 -4.55 -2.86 -8.03
CA GLY A 106 -5.38 -3.15 -6.87
C GLY A 106 -5.88 -1.90 -6.17
N THR A 107 -5.00 -0.95 -5.90
CA THR A 107 -5.37 0.32 -5.29
C THR A 107 -5.93 1.29 -6.31
N GLY A 108 -5.20 1.53 -7.40
CA GLY A 108 -5.52 2.59 -8.37
C GLY A 108 -6.84 2.37 -9.08
N ILE A 109 -7.17 1.14 -9.45
CA ILE A 109 -8.39 0.83 -10.19
C ILE A 109 -9.45 0.21 -9.28
N ILE A 110 -9.16 -0.97 -8.70
CA ILE A 110 -10.18 -1.72 -7.94
C ILE A 110 -10.52 -0.99 -6.64
N GLY A 111 -9.50 -0.54 -5.91
CA GLY A 111 -9.66 0.18 -4.66
C GLY A 111 -10.42 1.49 -4.81
N SER A 112 -10.15 2.25 -5.88
CA SER A 112 -10.89 3.49 -6.16
C SER A 112 -12.36 3.23 -6.49
N ILE A 113 -12.68 2.18 -7.24
CA ILE A 113 -14.08 1.80 -7.52
C ILE A 113 -14.79 1.40 -6.20
N CYS A 114 -14.10 0.69 -5.31
CA CYS A 114 -14.64 0.32 -4.01
C CYS A 114 -14.89 1.52 -3.06
N THR A 115 -14.44 2.73 -3.40
CA THR A 115 -14.81 3.94 -2.65
C THR A 115 -16.23 4.43 -2.96
N ILE A 116 -16.84 4.04 -4.08
CA ILE A 116 -18.16 4.50 -4.50
C ILE A 116 -19.25 4.24 -3.43
N PRO A 117 -19.38 3.02 -2.86
CA PRO A 117 -20.35 2.80 -1.77
C PRO A 117 -20.11 3.69 -0.55
N MET A 118 -18.84 4.00 -0.24
CA MET A 118 -18.51 4.88 0.88
C MET A 118 -18.90 6.33 0.59
N MET A 119 -18.80 6.79 -0.67
CA MET A 119 -19.26 8.12 -1.07
C MET A 119 -20.76 8.27 -0.81
N PHE A 120 -21.58 7.25 -1.13
CA PHE A 120 -23.01 7.24 -0.82
C PHE A 120 -23.29 7.34 0.68
N VAL A 121 -22.60 6.54 1.50
CA VAL A 121 -22.77 6.57 2.97
C VAL A 121 -22.36 7.92 3.56
N MET A 122 -21.34 8.57 2.99
CA MET A 122 -20.81 9.86 3.47
C MET A 122 -21.52 11.08 2.83
N ASN A 123 -22.55 10.87 2.00
CA ASN A 123 -23.25 11.92 1.23
C ASN A 123 -22.29 12.80 0.40
N ILE A 124 -21.28 12.18 -0.20
CA ILE A 124 -20.32 12.86 -1.10
C ILE A 124 -20.83 12.74 -2.53
N ASP A 125 -20.84 13.88 -3.25
CA ASP A 125 -21.27 13.94 -4.64
C ASP A 125 -20.41 13.04 -5.53
N LEU A 126 -21.06 12.24 -6.39
CA LEU A 126 -20.40 11.37 -7.38
C LEU A 126 -19.51 12.13 -8.36
N ASN A 127 -19.74 13.41 -8.59
CA ASN A 127 -18.84 14.26 -9.37
C ASN A 127 -17.42 14.32 -8.78
N SER A 128 -17.29 14.06 -7.47
CA SER A 128 -16.00 13.95 -6.79
C SER A 128 -15.26 12.62 -7.04
N PHE A 129 -15.88 11.65 -7.72
CA PHE A 129 -15.25 10.35 -7.98
C PHE A 129 -14.00 10.46 -8.86
N MET A 130 -14.06 11.24 -9.94
CA MET A 130 -12.92 11.36 -10.85
C MET A 130 -11.66 11.94 -10.19
N PRO A 131 -11.71 13.03 -9.41
CA PRO A 131 -10.58 13.48 -8.61
C PRO A 131 -10.02 12.39 -7.68
N ILE A 132 -10.89 11.64 -7.00
CA ILE A 132 -10.49 10.54 -6.11
C ILE A 132 -9.80 9.43 -6.91
N PHE A 133 -10.37 9.02 -8.04
CA PHE A 133 -9.81 8.00 -8.93
C PHE A 133 -8.40 8.37 -9.40
N TYR A 134 -8.21 9.59 -9.92
CA TYR A 134 -6.88 10.05 -10.34
C TYR A 134 -5.89 10.13 -9.17
N ALA A 135 -6.34 10.56 -8.00
CA ALA A 135 -5.50 10.57 -6.81
C ALA A 135 -5.01 9.15 -6.45
N PHE A 136 -5.90 8.15 -6.49
CA PHE A 136 -5.55 6.75 -6.23
C PHE A 136 -4.56 6.21 -7.26
N LEU A 137 -4.79 6.48 -8.56
CA LEU A 137 -3.89 6.05 -9.64
C LEU A 137 -2.49 6.63 -9.47
N ILE A 138 -2.38 7.95 -9.28
CA ILE A 138 -1.09 8.64 -9.18
C ILE A 138 -0.34 8.20 -7.91
N ASN A 139 -1.03 8.18 -6.77
CA ASN A 139 -0.42 7.78 -5.49
C ASN A 139 0.11 6.36 -5.51
N SER A 140 -0.72 5.41 -5.96
CA SER A 140 -0.33 4.00 -6.02
C SER A 140 0.77 3.76 -7.05
N PHE A 141 0.75 4.46 -8.19
CA PHE A 141 1.82 4.39 -9.18
C PHE A 141 3.15 4.87 -8.61
N MET A 142 3.18 6.07 -8.01
CA MET A 142 4.40 6.65 -7.44
C MET A 142 4.97 5.75 -6.34
N GLY A 143 4.15 5.32 -5.40
CA GLY A 143 4.60 4.46 -4.31
C GLY A 143 5.09 3.10 -4.79
N SER A 144 4.38 2.48 -5.73
CA SER A 144 4.78 1.19 -6.32
C SER A 144 6.09 1.29 -7.10
N MET A 145 6.32 2.39 -7.82
CA MET A 145 7.57 2.63 -8.55
C MET A 145 8.76 2.79 -7.60
N ILE A 146 8.61 3.58 -6.53
CA ILE A 146 9.66 3.75 -5.51
C ILE A 146 10.00 2.38 -4.89
N ALA A 147 8.97 1.59 -4.54
CA ALA A 147 9.18 0.25 -4.00
C ALA A 147 9.88 -0.69 -4.99
N TYR A 148 9.48 -0.65 -6.26
CA TYR A 148 10.09 -1.45 -7.32
C TYR A 148 11.59 -1.19 -7.43
N PHE A 149 12.01 0.07 -7.51
CA PHE A 149 13.42 0.43 -7.63
C PHE A 149 14.22 0.03 -6.38
N LEU A 150 13.69 0.29 -5.18
CA LEU A 150 14.36 -0.12 -3.95
C LEU A 150 14.52 -1.64 -3.88
N LEU A 151 13.47 -2.39 -4.13
CA LEU A 151 13.50 -3.87 -4.07
C LEU A 151 14.41 -4.45 -5.14
N LYS A 152 14.45 -3.86 -6.34
CA LYS A 152 15.39 -4.25 -7.40
C LYS A 152 16.84 -4.01 -7.00
N LEU A 153 17.12 -2.90 -6.32
CA LEU A 153 18.47 -2.63 -5.79
C LEU A 153 18.87 -3.67 -4.74
N LEU A 154 17.95 -4.01 -3.83
CA LEU A 154 18.17 -5.05 -2.81
C LEU A 154 18.36 -6.44 -3.42
N GLU A 155 17.61 -6.76 -4.48
CA GLU A 155 17.73 -8.01 -5.22
C GLU A 155 19.12 -8.14 -5.89
N ARG A 156 19.60 -7.07 -6.56
CA ARG A 156 20.93 -7.01 -7.18
C ARG A 156 22.05 -7.18 -6.16
N ARG A 157 21.87 -6.73 -4.92
CA ARG A 157 22.83 -6.90 -3.83
C ARG A 157 22.70 -8.26 -3.10
N ASN A 158 21.91 -9.20 -3.62
CA ASN A 158 21.64 -10.51 -3.02
C ASN A 158 21.06 -10.48 -1.57
N LEU A 159 20.51 -9.33 -1.16
CA LEU A 159 19.95 -9.16 0.17
C LEU A 159 18.57 -9.82 0.31
N LEU A 160 17.86 -10.04 -0.80
CA LEU A 160 16.57 -10.75 -0.81
C LEU A 160 16.74 -12.27 -0.85
N ASN A 161 17.77 -12.80 -1.52
CA ASN A 161 17.98 -14.24 -1.68
C ASN A 161 18.45 -14.95 -0.42
N LYS A 162 19.16 -14.28 0.50
CA LYS A 162 19.58 -14.85 1.80
C LYS A 162 18.42 -15.23 2.72
N ARG A 163 17.20 -15.05 2.30
CA ARG A 163 15.99 -15.16 3.12
C ARG A 163 15.21 -16.44 2.92
N ASN A 164 15.53 -17.22 1.88
CA ASN A 164 14.83 -18.46 1.51
C ASN A 164 15.63 -19.74 1.83
N GLY A 165 16.74 -19.59 2.55
CA GLY A 165 17.53 -20.70 3.08
C GLY A 165 17.31 -20.92 4.59
#